data_24c15f3074b973a14631cb9dd51f1222
#
_entry.id   24c15f3074b973a14631cb9dd51f1222
#
_cell.length_a   1.000
_cell.length_b   1.000
_cell.length_c   1.000
_cell.angle_alpha   90.00
_cell.angle_beta   90.00
_cell.angle_gamma   90.00
#
_symmetry.space_group_name_H-M   'P 1'
#
loop_
_entity.id
_entity.type
_entity.pdbx_description
1 polymer ?
#
loop_
_entity_poly.entity_id
_entity_poly.type
_entity_poly.pdbx_seq_one_letter_code
_entity_poly.pdbx_strand_id
1 'polypeptide(L)'
;MILYTDATTPFGRKCLVAALERNIALEERFVNLSDPQEFLFINPLNQIPALSVGQQNYFDSDVILQFLDTLHKGPPLISKRNKYKHLTSLHLANAVIESTLLRIMEKRRVETEQSSGFISHLEERINRGIAEMEDTRLEEIGEFLSGEELTTAIALSYVDFRFTKNWRAKAPRLSNWHAIIEQRSSMICSQPNRTQPTHSPARI
;
A
#
# COMPACT_ATOMS: atom_id res chain seq x y z
N MET A 1 4.64 0.47 -18.99
CA MET A 1 5.03 -0.23 -17.76
C MET A 1 3.82 -1.02 -17.28
N ILE A 2 4.02 -2.25 -16.82
CA ILE A 2 2.94 -3.13 -16.38
C ILE A 2 3.11 -3.40 -14.89
N LEU A 3 2.11 -3.03 -14.09
CA LEU A 3 2.03 -3.33 -12.65
C LEU A 3 1.21 -4.60 -12.46
N TYR A 4 1.86 -5.67 -12.06
CA TYR A 4 1.21 -6.92 -11.66
C TYR A 4 0.71 -6.80 -10.22
N THR A 5 -0.59 -7.00 -10.02
CA THR A 5 -1.28 -6.71 -8.76
C THR A 5 -2.55 -7.55 -8.65
N ASP A 6 -3.42 -7.26 -7.68
CA ASP A 6 -4.82 -7.71 -7.61
C ASP A 6 -5.73 -6.58 -7.11
N ALA A 7 -7.03 -6.85 -7.05
CA ALA A 7 -8.03 -5.85 -6.63
C ALA A 7 -7.98 -5.49 -5.14
N THR A 8 -7.19 -6.19 -4.32
CA THR A 8 -7.28 -6.10 -2.86
C THR A 8 -5.96 -5.87 -2.15
N THR A 9 -4.83 -6.10 -2.84
CA THR A 9 -3.51 -5.96 -2.22
C THR A 9 -3.19 -4.51 -1.87
N PRO A 10 -2.85 -4.21 -0.61
CA PRO A 10 -2.47 -2.85 -0.20
C PRO A 10 -1.12 -2.45 -0.80
N PHE A 11 -0.20 -3.39 -1.00
CA PHE A 11 1.12 -3.13 -1.56
C PHE A 11 1.05 -2.76 -3.04
N GLY A 12 0.17 -3.40 -3.82
CA GLY A 12 -0.11 -3.01 -5.21
C GLY A 12 -0.82 -1.66 -5.29
N ARG A 13 -1.81 -1.44 -4.41
CA ARG A 13 -2.50 -0.16 -4.29
C ARG A 13 -1.52 0.99 -3.98
N LYS A 14 -0.53 0.78 -3.11
CA LYS A 14 0.52 1.74 -2.82
C LYS A 14 1.26 2.19 -4.08
N CYS A 15 1.69 1.24 -4.91
CA CYS A 15 2.38 1.53 -6.16
C CYS A 15 1.48 2.27 -7.16
N LEU A 16 0.22 1.86 -7.27
CA LEU A 16 -0.76 2.51 -8.14
C LEU A 16 -1.03 3.95 -7.70
N VAL A 17 -1.28 4.19 -6.41
CA VAL A 17 -1.51 5.55 -5.87
C VAL A 17 -0.29 6.43 -6.13
N ALA A 18 0.93 5.93 -5.90
CA ALA A 18 2.15 6.67 -6.19
C ALA A 18 2.25 7.08 -7.66
N ALA A 19 1.91 6.18 -8.58
CA ALA A 19 1.91 6.47 -10.01
C ALA A 19 0.84 7.51 -10.38
N LEU A 20 -0.38 7.37 -9.86
CA LEU A 20 -1.48 8.32 -10.10
C LEU A 20 -1.15 9.72 -9.57
N GLU A 21 -0.60 9.84 -8.36
CA GLU A 21 -0.17 11.11 -7.76
C GLU A 21 0.94 11.81 -8.55
N ARG A 22 1.68 11.08 -9.38
CA ARG A 22 2.78 11.58 -10.19
C ARG A 22 2.47 11.62 -11.69
N ASN A 23 1.22 11.34 -12.08
CA ASN A 23 0.80 11.25 -13.49
C ASN A 23 1.67 10.28 -14.30
N ILE A 24 2.09 9.17 -13.69
CA ILE A 24 2.87 8.12 -14.34
C ILE A 24 1.89 7.07 -14.89
N ALA A 25 1.93 6.84 -16.20
CA ALA A 25 1.07 5.85 -16.83
C ALA A 25 1.51 4.43 -16.49
N LEU A 26 0.63 3.66 -15.85
CA LEU A 26 0.76 2.24 -15.57
C LEU A 26 -0.40 1.45 -16.16
N GLU A 27 -0.09 0.33 -16.80
CA GLU A 27 -1.06 -0.72 -17.12
C GLU A 27 -1.14 -1.65 -15.90
N GLU A 28 -2.34 -1.84 -15.33
CA GLU A 28 -2.52 -2.84 -14.28
C GLU A 28 -2.86 -4.20 -14.88
N ARG A 29 -2.22 -5.26 -14.36
CA ARG A 29 -2.52 -6.64 -14.71
C ARG A 29 -2.76 -7.45 -13.44
N PHE A 30 -3.98 -7.99 -13.31
CA PHE A 30 -4.33 -8.80 -12.16
C PHE A 30 -3.78 -10.21 -12.31
N VAL A 31 -3.17 -10.71 -11.23
CA VAL A 31 -2.52 -12.03 -11.16
C VAL A 31 -3.31 -12.95 -10.26
N ASN A 32 -3.50 -14.19 -10.72
CA ASN A 32 -3.97 -15.27 -9.86
C ASN A 32 -2.76 -15.98 -9.23
N LEU A 33 -2.47 -15.68 -7.97
CA LEU A 33 -1.33 -16.26 -7.25
C LEU A 33 -1.49 -17.78 -6.97
N SER A 34 -2.71 -18.33 -7.07
CA SER A 34 -2.94 -19.77 -6.93
C SER A 34 -2.60 -20.55 -8.20
N ASP A 35 -2.51 -19.87 -9.34
CA ASP A 35 -2.10 -20.41 -10.62
C ASP A 35 -1.21 -19.38 -11.33
N PRO A 36 0.04 -19.18 -10.87
CA PRO A 36 0.88 -18.06 -11.24
C PRO A 36 1.47 -18.14 -12.65
N GLN A 37 1.52 -19.34 -13.26
CA GLN A 37 1.96 -19.57 -14.64
C GLN A 37 3.21 -18.70 -15.01
N GLU A 38 3.05 -17.82 -16.01
CA GLU A 38 4.10 -16.95 -16.50
C GLU A 38 4.54 -15.89 -15.47
N PHE A 39 3.74 -15.59 -14.45
CA PHE A 39 4.10 -14.58 -13.44
C PHE A 39 5.37 -14.95 -12.65
N LEU A 40 5.66 -16.24 -12.51
CA LEU A 40 6.91 -16.71 -11.87
C LEU A 40 8.18 -16.24 -12.59
N PHE A 41 8.11 -15.96 -13.89
CA PHE A 41 9.24 -15.35 -14.65
C PHE A 41 9.38 -13.85 -14.36
N ILE A 42 8.33 -13.20 -13.85
CA ILE A 42 8.34 -11.79 -13.46
C ILE A 42 8.79 -11.64 -12.01
N ASN A 43 8.22 -12.45 -11.10
CA ASN A 43 8.62 -12.48 -9.70
C ASN A 43 8.67 -13.93 -9.19
N PRO A 44 9.88 -14.50 -9.01
CA PRO A 44 10.05 -15.88 -8.57
C PRO A 44 9.52 -16.14 -7.14
N LEU A 45 9.25 -15.08 -6.36
CA LEU A 45 8.65 -15.20 -5.02
C LEU A 45 7.12 -15.42 -5.06
N ASN A 46 6.50 -15.38 -6.25
CA ASN A 46 5.05 -15.44 -6.39
C ASN A 46 4.32 -14.42 -5.51
N GLN A 47 4.83 -13.20 -5.46
CA GLN A 47 4.28 -12.12 -4.65
C GLN A 47 3.98 -10.88 -5.50
N ILE A 48 2.91 -10.21 -5.21
CA ILE A 48 2.52 -8.93 -5.80
C ILE A 48 2.70 -7.79 -4.77
N PRO A 49 3.07 -6.58 -5.24
CA PRO A 49 3.21 -6.17 -6.62
C PRO A 49 4.55 -6.56 -7.26
N ALA A 50 4.54 -6.61 -8.59
CA ALA A 50 5.74 -6.54 -9.41
C ALA A 50 5.52 -5.53 -10.56
N LEU A 51 6.58 -4.88 -11.02
CA LEU A 51 6.55 -3.90 -12.10
C LEU A 51 7.48 -4.34 -13.22
N SER A 52 6.94 -4.53 -14.43
CA SER A 52 7.74 -4.77 -15.64
C SER A 52 7.93 -3.49 -16.44
N VAL A 53 9.18 -3.22 -16.80
CA VAL A 53 9.60 -2.07 -17.61
C VAL A 53 10.54 -2.57 -18.72
N GLY A 54 10.01 -2.73 -19.92
CA GLY A 54 10.76 -3.40 -21.00
C GLY A 54 11.10 -4.84 -20.61
N GLN A 55 12.40 -5.14 -20.53
CA GLN A 55 12.90 -6.47 -20.14
C GLN A 55 13.28 -6.57 -18.65
N GLN A 56 13.09 -5.51 -17.88
CA GLN A 56 13.42 -5.49 -16.44
C GLN A 56 12.18 -5.64 -15.58
N ASN A 57 12.30 -6.41 -14.50
CA ASN A 57 11.27 -6.61 -13.52
C ASN A 57 11.76 -6.11 -12.15
N TYR A 58 10.90 -5.35 -11.49
CA TYR A 58 11.11 -4.85 -10.13
C TYR A 58 10.03 -5.44 -9.23
N PHE A 59 10.40 -5.93 -8.07
CA PHE A 59 9.48 -6.40 -7.04
C PHE A 59 9.95 -5.95 -5.67
N ASP A 60 9.08 -6.07 -4.69
CA ASP A 60 8.97 -5.28 -3.48
C ASP A 60 8.41 -3.87 -3.76
N SER A 61 7.35 -3.53 -3.02
CA SER A 61 6.63 -2.28 -3.26
C SER A 61 7.44 -1.02 -2.96
N ASP A 62 8.42 -1.08 -2.04
CA ASP A 62 9.30 0.07 -1.74
C ASP A 62 10.38 0.25 -2.81
N VAL A 63 10.83 -0.84 -3.42
CA VAL A 63 11.71 -0.79 -4.61
C VAL A 63 10.96 -0.15 -5.77
N ILE A 64 9.70 -0.57 -5.99
CA ILE A 64 8.86 0.02 -7.04
C ILE A 64 8.60 1.51 -6.78
N LEU A 65 8.33 1.91 -5.52
CA LEU A 65 8.20 3.32 -5.15
C LEU A 65 9.45 4.13 -5.51
N GLN A 66 10.62 3.62 -5.15
CA GLN A 66 11.89 4.27 -5.44
C GLN A 66 12.13 4.38 -6.96
N PHE A 67 11.76 3.36 -7.73
CA PHE A 67 11.83 3.42 -9.18
C PHE A 67 10.89 4.48 -9.75
N LEU A 68 9.62 4.51 -9.34
CA LEU A 68 8.64 5.52 -9.76
C LEU A 68 9.11 6.94 -9.42
N ASP A 69 9.81 7.12 -8.28
CA ASP A 69 10.38 8.41 -7.87
C ASP A 69 11.44 8.94 -8.85
N THR A 70 12.05 8.08 -9.67
CA THR A 70 13.00 8.49 -10.72
C THR A 70 12.33 9.01 -12.00
N LEU A 71 11.04 8.77 -12.18
CA LEU A 71 10.32 9.02 -13.44
C LEU A 71 9.63 10.39 -13.50
N HIS A 72 9.64 11.17 -12.42
CA HIS A 72 9.01 12.49 -12.38
C HIS A 72 9.97 13.56 -11.87
N LYS A 73 9.61 14.84 -12.11
CA LYS A 73 10.39 16.01 -11.68
C LYS A 73 9.82 16.74 -10.45
N GLY A 74 8.74 16.22 -9.88
CA GLY A 74 8.07 16.80 -8.70
C GLY A 74 8.82 16.53 -7.40
N PRO A 75 8.23 16.89 -6.25
CA PRO A 75 8.79 16.58 -4.94
C PRO A 75 9.01 15.07 -4.78
N PRO A 76 10.16 14.63 -4.21
CA PRO A 76 10.47 13.22 -4.11
C PRO A 76 9.49 12.48 -3.19
N LEU A 77 9.18 11.22 -3.53
CA LEU A 77 8.41 10.33 -2.67
C LEU A 77 9.16 10.05 -1.36
N ILE A 78 10.48 9.98 -1.43
CA ILE A 78 11.36 9.79 -0.26
C ILE A 78 12.26 11.01 -0.11
N SER A 79 12.05 11.79 0.94
CA SER A 79 12.85 13.00 1.20
C SER A 79 14.33 12.67 1.30
N LYS A 80 15.15 13.37 0.51
CA LYS A 80 16.61 13.24 0.57
C LYS A 80 17.18 13.83 1.87
N ARG A 81 16.58 14.92 2.38
CA ARG A 81 17.04 15.64 3.57
C ARG A 81 16.81 14.85 4.86
N ASN A 82 15.66 14.18 4.97
CA ASN A 82 15.25 13.43 6.15
C ASN A 82 15.06 11.93 5.82
N LYS A 83 15.90 11.39 4.93
CA LYS A 83 15.75 10.07 4.32
C LYS A 83 15.40 8.98 5.33
N TYR A 84 16.18 8.85 6.40
CA TYR A 84 15.99 7.75 7.36
C TYR A 84 14.74 7.93 8.21
N LYS A 85 14.35 9.16 8.55
CA LYS A 85 13.07 9.43 9.21
C LYS A 85 11.91 9.00 8.33
N HIS A 86 11.90 9.41 7.05
CA HIS A 86 10.89 9.00 6.08
C HIS A 86 10.83 7.49 5.87
N LEU A 87 11.98 6.83 5.73
CA LEU A 87 12.04 5.37 5.60
C LEU A 87 11.53 4.66 6.85
N THR A 88 11.77 5.20 8.05
CA THR A 88 11.24 4.64 9.31
C THR A 88 9.72 4.76 9.35
N SER A 89 9.15 5.92 9.03
CA SER A 89 7.70 6.14 8.97
C SER A 89 7.04 5.25 7.89
N LEU A 90 7.67 5.15 6.73
CA LEU A 90 7.20 4.27 5.65
C LEU A 90 7.23 2.80 6.08
N HIS A 91 8.30 2.36 6.76
CA HIS A 91 8.40 1.01 7.29
C HIS A 91 7.35 0.75 8.40
N LEU A 92 7.08 1.72 9.26
CA LEU A 92 6.01 1.61 10.27
C LEU A 92 4.66 1.34 9.61
N ALA A 93 4.32 2.09 8.55
CA ALA A 93 3.09 1.89 7.80
C ALA A 93 3.05 0.53 7.09
N ASN A 94 4.15 0.10 6.47
CA ASN A 94 4.27 -1.23 5.88
C ASN A 94 4.07 -2.34 6.94
N ALA A 95 4.63 -2.18 8.15
CA ALA A 95 4.47 -3.15 9.23
C ALA A 95 3.02 -3.27 9.72
N VAL A 96 2.25 -2.18 9.69
CA VAL A 96 0.80 -2.20 9.96
C VAL A 96 0.05 -2.94 8.84
N ILE A 97 0.38 -2.69 7.57
CA ILE A 97 -0.18 -3.42 6.42
C ILE A 97 0.09 -4.92 6.55
N GLU A 98 1.36 -5.29 6.76
CA GLU A 98 1.79 -6.69 6.87
C GLU A 98 1.10 -7.40 8.03
N SER A 99 1.03 -6.75 9.21
CA SER A 99 0.35 -7.32 10.37
C SER A 99 -1.14 -7.55 10.12
N THR A 100 -1.78 -6.63 9.39
CA THR A 100 -3.19 -6.77 8.99
C THR A 100 -3.37 -7.91 7.98
N LEU A 101 -2.44 -8.05 7.02
CA LEU A 101 -2.45 -9.15 6.05
C LEU A 101 -2.25 -10.50 6.74
N LEU A 102 -1.24 -10.64 7.60
CA LEU A 102 -0.98 -11.86 8.33
C LEU A 102 -2.16 -12.26 9.23
N ARG A 103 -2.77 -11.27 9.89
CA ARG A 103 -3.97 -11.49 10.69
C ARG A 103 -5.12 -12.07 9.87
N ILE A 104 -5.41 -11.51 8.68
CA ILE A 104 -6.52 -12.04 7.84
C ILE A 104 -6.17 -13.41 7.27
N MET A 105 -4.92 -13.68 6.95
CA MET A 105 -4.46 -15.00 6.51
C MET A 105 -4.66 -16.03 7.63
N GLU A 106 -4.27 -15.73 8.86
CA GLU A 106 -4.48 -16.61 10.02
C GLU A 106 -5.98 -16.85 10.28
N LYS A 107 -6.80 -15.79 10.19
CA LYS A 107 -8.26 -15.88 10.34
C LYS A 107 -8.98 -16.68 9.25
N ARG A 108 -8.33 -16.92 8.10
CA ARG A 108 -8.88 -17.74 7.00
C ARG A 108 -8.56 -19.22 7.16
N ARG A 109 -7.67 -19.59 8.08
CA ARG A 109 -7.41 -20.99 8.38
C ARG A 109 -8.63 -21.62 9.06
N VAL A 110 -8.70 -22.94 9.05
CA VAL A 110 -9.71 -23.69 9.81
C VAL A 110 -9.63 -23.26 11.29
N GLU A 111 -10.77 -23.04 11.94
CA GLU A 111 -10.83 -22.43 13.27
C GLU A 111 -9.98 -23.18 14.30
N THR A 112 -9.95 -24.51 14.24
CA THR A 112 -9.15 -25.37 15.13
C THR A 112 -7.64 -25.26 14.91
N GLU A 113 -7.22 -24.65 13.79
CA GLU A 113 -5.80 -24.42 13.47
C GLU A 113 -5.36 -22.98 13.66
N GLN A 114 -6.29 -22.08 14.03
CA GLN A 114 -5.98 -20.68 14.27
C GLN A 114 -5.24 -20.50 15.58
N SER A 115 -4.14 -19.74 15.55
CA SER A 115 -3.44 -19.34 16.77
C SER A 115 -4.03 -18.04 17.32
N SER A 116 -4.82 -18.14 18.39
CA SER A 116 -5.39 -16.96 19.06
C SER A 116 -4.30 -16.03 19.62
N GLY A 117 -3.21 -16.59 20.14
CA GLY A 117 -2.07 -15.81 20.62
C GLY A 117 -1.36 -15.04 19.50
N PHE A 118 -1.20 -15.64 18.32
CA PHE A 118 -0.62 -14.95 17.17
C PHE A 118 -1.54 -13.85 16.65
N ILE A 119 -2.85 -14.11 16.57
CA ILE A 119 -3.85 -13.09 16.18
C ILE A 119 -3.78 -11.89 17.14
N SER A 120 -3.81 -12.13 18.47
CA SER A 120 -3.70 -11.06 19.47
C SER A 120 -2.41 -10.26 19.33
N HIS A 121 -1.28 -10.94 19.12
CA HIS A 121 0.01 -10.28 18.89
C HIS A 121 -0.02 -9.34 17.69
N LEU A 122 -0.62 -9.78 16.56
CA LEU A 122 -0.76 -8.97 15.37
C LEU A 122 -1.68 -7.77 15.58
N GLU A 123 -2.80 -7.96 16.28
CA GLU A 123 -3.74 -6.89 16.64
C GLU A 123 -3.11 -5.82 17.53
N GLU A 124 -2.31 -6.26 18.53
CA GLU A 124 -1.53 -5.34 19.37
C GLU A 124 -0.49 -4.57 18.55
N ARG A 125 0.21 -5.24 17.61
CA ARG A 125 1.19 -4.61 16.73
C ARG A 125 0.54 -3.56 15.84
N ILE A 126 -0.64 -3.83 15.28
CA ILE A 126 -1.44 -2.87 14.50
C ILE A 126 -1.79 -1.66 15.37
N ASN A 127 -2.33 -1.91 16.57
CA ASN A 127 -2.75 -0.84 17.47
C ASN A 127 -1.58 0.06 17.91
N ARG A 128 -0.41 -0.52 18.24
CA ARG A 128 0.79 0.25 18.58
C ARG A 128 1.30 1.06 17.38
N GLY A 129 1.27 0.48 16.19
CA GLY A 129 1.67 1.18 14.97
C GLY A 129 0.78 2.39 14.68
N ILE A 130 -0.54 2.24 14.84
CA ILE A 130 -1.50 3.34 14.67
C ILE A 130 -1.31 4.42 15.75
N ALA A 131 -1.07 4.03 17.01
CA ALA A 131 -0.79 4.99 18.09
C ALA A 131 0.48 5.81 17.79
N GLU A 132 1.56 5.18 17.34
CA GLU A 132 2.78 5.88 16.93
C GLU A 132 2.54 6.85 15.77
N MET A 133 1.70 6.47 14.79
CA MET A 133 1.31 7.36 13.69
C MET A 133 0.49 8.56 14.19
N GLU A 134 -0.38 8.38 15.21
CA GLU A 134 -1.16 9.47 15.83
C GLU A 134 -0.26 10.45 16.57
N ASP A 135 0.79 9.97 17.25
CA ASP A 135 1.73 10.79 18.00
C ASP A 135 2.72 11.51 17.08
N THR A 136 3.00 10.95 15.91
CA THR A 136 3.80 11.61 14.89
C THR A 136 3.05 12.82 14.35
N ARG A 137 3.74 13.98 14.31
CA ARG A 137 3.16 15.18 13.72
C ARG A 137 2.92 14.96 12.24
N LEU A 138 1.64 14.89 11.87
CA LEU A 138 1.23 14.94 10.46
C LEU A 138 1.43 16.38 9.98
N GLU A 139 2.21 16.54 8.93
CA GLU A 139 2.40 17.84 8.27
C GLU A 139 1.11 18.27 7.58
N GLU A 140 1.01 19.54 7.19
CA GLU A 140 -0.09 20.03 6.37
C GLU A 140 -0.11 19.22 5.05
N ILE A 141 -1.30 18.80 4.65
CA ILE A 141 -1.49 18.01 3.42
C ILE A 141 -1.09 18.88 2.23
N GLY A 142 0.01 18.53 1.61
CA GLY A 142 0.51 19.20 0.42
C GLY A 142 -0.24 18.84 -0.84
N GLU A 143 0.12 19.50 -1.94
CA GLU A 143 -0.37 19.15 -3.27
C GLU A 143 -0.06 17.68 -3.62
N PHE A 144 1.12 17.22 -3.25
CA PHE A 144 1.60 15.86 -3.52
C PHE A 144 1.83 15.10 -2.21
N LEU A 145 1.40 13.83 -2.19
CA LEU A 145 1.70 12.95 -1.08
C LEU A 145 3.16 12.44 -1.17
N SER A 146 3.84 12.44 -0.03
CA SER A 146 5.11 11.73 0.14
C SER A 146 4.88 10.21 0.21
N GLY A 147 5.95 9.43 0.09
CA GLY A 147 5.88 7.97 0.20
C GLY A 147 5.38 7.50 1.56
N GLU A 148 5.74 8.22 2.65
CA GLU A 148 5.25 7.91 3.99
C GLU A 148 3.75 8.22 4.15
N GLU A 149 3.27 9.37 3.63
CA GLU A 149 1.87 9.76 3.72
C GLU A 149 0.98 8.81 2.93
N LEU A 150 1.32 8.51 1.68
CA LEU A 150 0.52 7.58 0.87
C LEU A 150 0.52 6.17 1.47
N THR A 151 1.66 5.69 2.02
CA THR A 151 1.72 4.36 2.64
C THR A 151 0.90 4.32 3.94
N THR A 152 0.95 5.39 4.74
CA THR A 152 0.11 5.54 5.94
C THR A 152 -1.38 5.52 5.57
N ALA A 153 -1.80 6.29 4.56
CA ALA A 153 -3.19 6.30 4.11
C ALA A 153 -3.65 4.91 3.63
N ILE A 154 -2.82 4.21 2.88
CA ILE A 154 -3.11 2.84 2.42
C ILE A 154 -3.19 1.86 3.60
N ALA A 155 -2.29 1.99 4.59
CA ALA A 155 -2.31 1.14 5.78
C ALA A 155 -3.62 1.29 6.56
N LEU A 156 -4.06 2.52 6.79
CA LEU A 156 -5.32 2.80 7.50
C LEU A 156 -6.54 2.32 6.71
N SER A 157 -6.59 2.57 5.40
CA SER A 157 -7.65 2.05 4.53
C SER A 157 -7.69 0.52 4.54
N TYR A 158 -6.52 -0.14 4.63
CA TYR A 158 -6.44 -1.60 4.66
C TYR A 158 -6.88 -2.18 6.02
N VAL A 159 -6.55 -1.50 7.13
CA VAL A 159 -7.09 -1.83 8.46
C VAL A 159 -8.61 -1.72 8.48
N ASP A 160 -9.18 -0.66 7.89
CA ASP A 160 -10.64 -0.50 7.75
C ASP A 160 -11.27 -1.62 6.94
N PHE A 161 -10.61 -2.03 5.87
CA PHE A 161 -11.13 -3.05 4.95
C PHE A 161 -11.05 -4.46 5.53
N ARG A 162 -10.03 -4.76 6.35
CA ARG A 162 -9.71 -6.14 6.77
C ARG A 162 -9.83 -6.41 8.27
N PHE A 163 -9.87 -5.38 9.09
CA PHE A 163 -9.88 -5.56 10.54
C PHE A 163 -10.97 -4.76 11.23
N THR A 164 -10.77 -3.45 11.48
CA THR A 164 -11.70 -2.62 12.25
C THR A 164 -11.56 -1.14 11.93
N LYS A 165 -12.65 -0.40 12.10
CA LYS A 165 -12.67 1.08 12.05
C LYS A 165 -12.52 1.73 13.44
N ASN A 166 -12.45 0.93 14.50
CA ASN A 166 -12.45 1.42 15.89
C ASN A 166 -11.18 2.20 16.28
N TRP A 167 -10.11 2.08 15.50
CA TRP A 167 -8.88 2.84 15.69
C TRP A 167 -9.11 4.37 15.65
N ARG A 168 -10.13 4.82 14.92
CA ARG A 168 -10.45 6.26 14.76
C ARG A 168 -10.76 6.95 16.08
N ALA A 169 -11.41 6.28 17.00
CA ALA A 169 -11.72 6.83 18.32
C ALA A 169 -10.47 7.03 19.18
N LYS A 170 -9.42 6.24 18.93
CA LYS A 170 -8.14 6.29 19.66
C LYS A 170 -7.09 7.16 18.97
N ALA A 171 -7.28 7.48 17.69
CA ALA A 171 -6.38 8.26 16.85
C ALA A 171 -7.15 9.33 16.07
N PRO A 172 -7.72 10.35 16.74
CA PRO A 172 -8.64 11.32 16.12
C PRO A 172 -7.94 12.25 15.12
N ARG A 173 -6.68 12.65 15.35
CA ARG A 173 -5.93 13.50 14.39
C ARG A 173 -5.66 12.73 13.11
N LEU A 174 -5.19 11.50 13.24
CA LEU A 174 -4.92 10.60 12.14
C LEU A 174 -6.22 10.27 11.38
N SER A 175 -7.33 10.10 12.09
CA SER A 175 -8.65 9.89 11.50
C SER A 175 -9.10 11.05 10.62
N ASN A 176 -8.96 12.29 11.11
CA ASN A 176 -9.30 13.49 10.36
C ASN A 176 -8.40 13.66 9.13
N TRP A 177 -7.09 13.47 9.29
CA TRP A 177 -6.14 13.50 8.20
C TRP A 177 -6.47 12.44 7.12
N HIS A 178 -6.72 11.21 7.53
CA HIS A 178 -7.06 10.12 6.61
C HIS A 178 -8.35 10.39 5.83
N ALA A 179 -9.36 10.97 6.49
CA ALA A 179 -10.61 11.32 5.82
C ALA A 179 -10.41 12.33 4.68
N ILE A 180 -9.47 13.27 4.82
CA ILE A 180 -9.12 14.23 3.76
C ILE A 180 -8.38 13.52 2.62
N ILE A 181 -7.39 12.67 2.95
CA ILE A 181 -6.61 11.93 1.95
C ILE A 181 -7.51 10.99 1.13
N GLU A 182 -8.48 10.34 1.73
CA GLU A 182 -9.41 9.44 1.02
C GLU A 182 -10.27 10.14 -0.05
N GLN A 183 -10.38 11.48 -0.03
CA GLN A 183 -11.08 12.24 -1.07
C GLN A 183 -10.22 12.48 -2.32
N ARG A 184 -8.94 12.15 -2.30
CA ARG A 184 -8.08 12.31 -3.48
C ARG A 184 -8.50 11.33 -4.58
N SER A 185 -8.46 11.79 -5.83
CA SER A 185 -8.83 10.96 -6.98
C SER A 185 -8.01 9.66 -7.06
N SER A 186 -6.72 9.71 -6.73
CA SER A 186 -5.84 8.55 -6.66
C SER A 186 -6.33 7.48 -5.66
N MET A 187 -6.85 7.91 -4.51
CA MET A 187 -7.39 7.03 -3.47
C MET A 187 -8.75 6.45 -3.89
N ILE A 188 -9.62 7.27 -4.50
CA ILE A 188 -10.94 6.84 -4.97
C ILE A 188 -10.82 5.83 -6.10
N CYS A 189 -10.01 6.12 -7.13
CA CYS A 189 -9.82 5.23 -8.28
C CYS A 189 -9.13 3.89 -7.94
N SER A 190 -8.40 3.85 -6.82
CA SER A 190 -7.65 2.68 -6.39
C SER A 190 -8.31 1.88 -5.28
N GLN A 191 -9.59 2.12 -4.96
CA GLN A 191 -10.28 1.42 -3.87
C GLN A 191 -10.25 -0.11 -4.03
N PRO A 192 -10.21 -0.89 -2.92
CA PRO A 192 -10.30 -2.35 -2.97
C PRO A 192 -11.57 -2.85 -3.68
N ASN A 193 -11.51 -4.07 -4.21
CA ASN A 193 -12.60 -4.75 -4.92
C ASN A 193 -13.01 -4.09 -6.26
N ARG A 194 -12.16 -3.24 -6.84
CA ARG A 194 -12.37 -2.77 -8.20
C ARG A 194 -12.25 -3.92 -9.20
N THR A 195 -12.95 -3.82 -10.31
CA THR A 195 -12.79 -4.74 -11.45
C THR A 195 -11.44 -4.50 -12.12
N GLN A 196 -10.90 -5.54 -12.77
CA GLN A 196 -9.70 -5.36 -13.58
C GLN A 196 -9.96 -4.27 -14.61
N PRO A 197 -9.07 -3.29 -14.77
CA PRO A 197 -9.21 -2.28 -15.79
C PRO A 197 -9.29 -2.95 -17.16
N THR A 198 -10.35 -2.69 -17.90
CA THR A 198 -10.43 -3.09 -19.30
C THR A 198 -9.35 -2.34 -20.05
N HIS A 199 -8.52 -3.05 -20.82
CA HIS A 199 -7.45 -2.46 -21.62
C HIS A 199 -8.01 -1.36 -22.53
N SER A 200 -7.87 -0.12 -22.11
CA SER A 200 -7.94 1.03 -22.97
C SER A 200 -6.66 1.82 -22.71
N PRO A 201 -5.72 1.88 -23.66
CA PRO A 201 -4.61 2.79 -23.52
C PRO A 201 -5.21 4.19 -23.42
N ALA A 202 -4.95 4.88 -22.30
CA ALA A 202 -5.27 6.28 -22.19
C ALA A 202 -4.65 6.97 -23.41
N ARG A 203 -5.48 7.51 -24.28
CA ARG A 203 -5.02 8.37 -25.37
C ARG A 203 -4.39 9.60 -24.71
N ILE A 204 -3.13 9.79 -25.04
CA ILE A 204 -2.35 10.99 -24.79
C ILE A 204 -3.07 12.20 -25.33
#